data_ec122fe2d00b34f466b8f69628e2515b
#
_entry.id   ec122fe2d00b34f466b8f69628e2515b
#
_cell.length_a   1.000
_cell.length_b   1.000
_cell.length_c   1.000
_cell.angle_alpha   90.00
_cell.angle_beta   90.00
_cell.angle_gamma   90.00
#
_symmetry.space_group_name_H-M   'P 1'
#
loop_
_entity.id
_entity.type
_entity.pdbx_description
1 polymer ?
#
loop_
_entity_poly.entity_id
_entity_poly.type
_entity_poly.pdbx_seq_one_letter_code
_entity_poly.pdbx_strand_id
1 'polypeptide(L)'
;MADTGDFNHALLQEQENSTRRFSGYLLPDAPSEQDLLTVVDDYEAICHANIEAILDRFERHDGSYPFVDTKLDLQSGADFDATDPVRGRDTIYGWIQGRGLEALAGHAHWSERSPDARTRALTERLRSMESVVLDSLRQLRSANEGHLFFFMSPDGGPFVLAEDGAQAALAPDPETPSGYSDLFGSKGLFAAARDLGLPQIEAEARAWMTEVSEDILARHFTSDQQPLDPTNPIEALPGRYGHGAYMIQLGACALGATAGDTGAVDMGLRLMEYEIGTHANMGGRVAGFEEGDF
;
A
#
# COMPACT_ATOMS: atom_id res chain seq x y z
N MET A 1 -25.59 -20.75 -1.62
CA MET A 1 -24.83 -20.04 -0.62
C MET A 1 -23.81 -21.01 -0.07
N ALA A 2 -22.56 -20.93 -0.53
CA ALA A 2 -21.48 -21.70 0.08
C ALA A 2 -21.16 -21.02 1.42
N ASP A 3 -20.95 -21.82 2.43
CA ASP A 3 -20.69 -21.40 3.80
C ASP A 3 -19.36 -20.65 3.86
N THR A 4 -19.43 -19.31 3.92
CA THR A 4 -18.24 -18.44 4.01
C THR A 4 -17.45 -18.65 5.31
N GLY A 5 -18.04 -19.27 6.32
CA GLY A 5 -17.40 -19.62 7.59
C GLY A 5 -16.33 -20.69 7.45
N ASP A 6 -16.53 -21.68 6.59
CA ASP A 6 -15.58 -22.79 6.41
C ASP A 6 -14.28 -22.36 5.71
N PHE A 7 -14.37 -21.44 4.73
CA PHE A 7 -13.18 -20.97 4.00
C PHE A 7 -12.27 -20.10 4.88
N ASN A 8 -12.87 -19.15 5.62
CA ASN A 8 -12.11 -18.29 6.53
C ASN A 8 -11.48 -19.10 7.68
N HIS A 9 -12.16 -20.14 8.16
CA HIS A 9 -11.62 -21.01 9.21
C HIS A 9 -10.46 -21.88 8.71
N ALA A 10 -10.52 -22.36 7.47
CA ALA A 10 -9.41 -23.08 6.84
C ALA A 10 -8.17 -22.18 6.64
N LEU A 11 -8.39 -20.93 6.19
CA LEU A 11 -7.31 -19.95 6.01
C LEU A 11 -6.63 -19.59 7.33
N LEU A 12 -7.41 -19.38 8.39
CA LEU A 12 -6.87 -19.10 9.73
C LEU A 12 -6.15 -20.31 10.31
N GLN A 13 -6.62 -21.54 10.06
CA GLN A 13 -5.93 -22.75 10.47
C GLN A 13 -4.62 -22.98 9.68
N GLU A 14 -4.58 -22.67 8.39
CA GLU A 14 -3.35 -22.69 7.60
C GLU A 14 -2.37 -21.61 8.05
N GLN A 15 -2.85 -20.39 8.36
CA GLN A 15 -2.05 -19.32 8.93
C GLN A 15 -1.55 -19.67 10.35
N GLU A 16 -2.39 -20.24 11.22
CA GLU A 16 -1.96 -20.73 12.54
C GLU A 16 -0.91 -21.82 12.45
N ASN A 17 -1.09 -22.76 11.53
CA ASN A 17 -0.11 -23.83 11.30
C ASN A 17 1.19 -23.29 10.71
N SER A 18 1.11 -22.31 9.82
CA SER A 18 2.24 -21.58 9.24
C SER A 18 2.97 -20.76 10.32
N THR A 19 2.26 -19.96 11.12
CA THR A 19 2.83 -19.15 12.21
C THR A 19 3.46 -20.04 13.30
N ARG A 20 2.88 -21.20 13.60
CA ARG A 20 3.48 -22.19 14.53
C ARG A 20 4.74 -22.82 13.96
N ARG A 21 4.83 -23.03 12.66
CA ARG A 21 6.06 -23.47 12.01
C ARG A 21 7.15 -22.41 12.15
N PHE A 22 6.83 -21.12 11.85
CA PHE A 22 7.78 -20.01 11.96
C PHE A 22 8.26 -19.74 13.39
N SER A 23 7.43 -19.86 14.40
CA SER A 23 7.85 -19.66 15.80
C SER A 23 8.80 -20.74 16.34
N GLY A 24 8.94 -21.84 15.60
CA GLY A 24 9.87 -22.93 15.90
C GLY A 24 11.19 -22.90 15.11
N TYR A 25 11.29 -22.04 14.08
CA TYR A 25 12.50 -21.93 13.25
C TYR A 25 13.46 -20.90 13.82
N LEU A 26 14.27 -21.30 14.79
CA LEU A 26 15.57 -20.70 14.97
C LEU A 26 16.50 -21.37 13.96
N LEU A 27 16.87 -20.67 12.90
CA LEU A 27 17.96 -21.16 12.04
C LEU A 27 19.21 -21.35 12.89
N PRO A 28 19.96 -22.44 12.71
CA PRO A 28 21.25 -22.60 13.36
C PRO A 28 22.20 -21.47 12.96
N ASP A 29 23.21 -21.17 13.77
CA ASP A 29 24.21 -20.11 13.48
C ASP A 29 24.90 -20.27 12.12
N ALA A 30 24.93 -21.49 11.58
CA ALA A 30 25.41 -21.81 10.23
C ALA A 30 24.37 -22.70 9.53
N PRO A 31 23.32 -22.14 8.91
CA PRO A 31 22.28 -22.92 8.25
C PRO A 31 22.83 -23.65 7.02
N SER A 32 22.39 -24.88 6.84
CA SER A 32 22.65 -25.62 5.60
C SER A 32 21.79 -25.07 4.45
N GLU A 33 22.18 -25.40 3.21
CA GLU A 33 21.34 -25.08 2.04
C GLU A 33 19.93 -25.65 2.18
N GLN A 34 19.78 -26.86 2.74
CA GLN A 34 18.47 -27.46 2.96
C GLN A 34 17.64 -26.71 4.00
N ASP A 35 18.25 -26.15 5.05
CA ASP A 35 17.54 -25.31 6.02
C ASP A 35 16.99 -24.06 5.35
N LEU A 36 17.80 -23.41 4.48
CA LEU A 36 17.40 -22.23 3.73
C LEU A 36 16.30 -22.53 2.71
N LEU A 37 16.38 -23.63 1.98
CA LEU A 37 15.34 -24.07 1.04
C LEU A 37 14.01 -24.32 1.76
N THR A 38 14.04 -24.95 2.94
CA THR A 38 12.82 -25.17 3.74
C THR A 38 12.16 -23.85 4.14
N VAL A 39 12.96 -22.84 4.51
CA VAL A 39 12.43 -21.51 4.83
C VAL A 39 11.83 -20.84 3.61
N VAL A 40 12.46 -20.96 2.44
CA VAL A 40 11.92 -20.44 1.17
C VAL A 40 10.57 -21.07 0.85
N ASP A 41 10.46 -22.41 0.94
CA ASP A 41 9.21 -23.12 0.69
C ASP A 41 8.08 -22.68 1.63
N ASP A 42 8.39 -22.46 2.91
CA ASP A 42 7.41 -21.97 3.90
C ASP A 42 6.97 -20.52 3.59
N TYR A 43 7.90 -19.62 3.20
CA TYR A 43 7.56 -18.26 2.78
C TYR A 43 6.70 -18.26 1.51
N GLU A 44 7.04 -19.08 0.52
CA GLU A 44 6.24 -19.21 -0.70
C GLU A 44 4.83 -19.67 -0.39
N ALA A 45 4.66 -20.66 0.52
CA ALA A 45 3.35 -21.13 0.93
C ALA A 45 2.50 -20.04 1.60
N ILE A 46 3.11 -19.18 2.44
CA ILE A 46 2.44 -18.05 3.06
C ILE A 46 2.05 -17.01 2.00
N CYS A 47 2.97 -16.66 1.10
CA CYS A 47 2.67 -15.73 0.00
C CYS A 47 1.50 -16.22 -0.84
N HIS A 48 1.49 -17.51 -1.19
CA HIS A 48 0.40 -18.15 -1.91
C HIS A 48 -0.94 -17.99 -1.21
N ALA A 49 -1.02 -18.40 0.06
CA ALA A 49 -2.27 -18.33 0.83
C ALA A 49 -2.82 -16.90 0.92
N ASN A 50 -1.95 -15.91 1.14
CA ASN A 50 -2.36 -14.51 1.19
C ASN A 50 -2.83 -13.98 -0.17
N ILE A 51 -2.12 -14.29 -1.25
CA ILE A 51 -2.50 -13.88 -2.60
C ILE A 51 -3.84 -14.50 -2.99
N GLU A 52 -4.00 -15.81 -2.81
CA GLU A 52 -5.26 -16.51 -3.09
C GLU A 52 -6.42 -15.90 -2.29
N ALA A 53 -6.23 -15.59 -1.01
CA ALA A 53 -7.25 -14.96 -0.18
C ALA A 53 -7.70 -13.60 -0.72
N ILE A 54 -6.78 -12.73 -1.15
CA ILE A 54 -7.11 -11.42 -1.72
C ILE A 54 -7.80 -11.58 -3.07
N LEU A 55 -7.31 -12.45 -3.94
CA LEU A 55 -7.93 -12.71 -5.25
C LEU A 55 -9.34 -13.28 -5.12
N ASP A 56 -9.54 -14.26 -4.24
CA ASP A 56 -10.85 -14.85 -4.00
C ASP A 56 -11.85 -13.85 -3.39
N ARG A 57 -11.38 -12.92 -2.54
CA ARG A 57 -12.21 -11.82 -2.05
C ARG A 57 -12.63 -10.90 -3.17
N PHE A 58 -11.69 -10.49 -4.01
CA PHE A 58 -11.94 -9.63 -5.16
C PHE A 58 -12.94 -10.27 -6.13
N GLU A 59 -12.72 -11.52 -6.51
CA GLU A 59 -13.58 -12.25 -7.45
C GLU A 59 -15.00 -12.48 -6.92
N ARG A 60 -15.17 -12.69 -5.60
CA ARG A 60 -16.48 -12.82 -4.95
C ARG A 60 -17.34 -11.55 -5.05
N HIS A 61 -16.72 -10.40 -5.19
CA HIS A 61 -17.44 -9.14 -5.36
C HIS A 61 -18.04 -8.96 -6.76
N ASP A 62 -17.65 -9.77 -7.73
CA ASP A 62 -18.18 -9.80 -9.11
C ASP A 62 -18.32 -8.39 -9.73
N GLY A 63 -17.26 -7.60 -9.61
CA GLY A 63 -17.20 -6.22 -10.10
C GLY A 63 -17.95 -5.17 -9.27
N SER A 64 -18.70 -5.56 -8.23
CA SER A 64 -19.42 -4.61 -7.37
C SER A 64 -18.52 -3.81 -6.44
N TYR A 65 -17.27 -4.26 -6.23
CA TYR A 65 -16.24 -3.56 -5.48
C TYR A 65 -14.88 -3.72 -6.20
N PRO A 66 -14.58 -2.85 -7.17
CA PRO A 66 -13.41 -2.97 -8.04
C PRO A 66 -12.12 -2.43 -7.38
N PHE A 67 -11.91 -2.80 -6.12
CA PHE A 67 -10.81 -2.32 -5.27
C PHE A 67 -10.19 -3.47 -4.49
N VAL A 68 -8.97 -3.25 -3.99
CA VAL A 68 -8.34 -4.19 -3.06
C VAL A 68 -9.10 -4.19 -1.74
N ASP A 69 -9.63 -5.34 -1.36
CA ASP A 69 -10.39 -5.51 -0.10
C ASP A 69 -9.55 -6.28 0.92
N THR A 70 -9.03 -5.54 1.92
CA THR A 70 -8.28 -6.08 3.06
C THR A 70 -9.03 -5.96 4.37
N LYS A 71 -10.32 -5.54 4.33
CA LYS A 71 -11.12 -5.26 5.52
C LYS A 71 -11.68 -6.54 6.12
N LEU A 72 -10.90 -7.16 6.96
CA LEU A 72 -11.15 -8.43 7.61
C LEU A 72 -10.80 -8.32 9.08
N ASP A 73 -11.65 -8.81 9.95
CA ASP A 73 -11.34 -8.98 11.36
C ASP A 73 -10.31 -10.11 11.53
N LEU A 74 -9.11 -9.76 11.95
CA LEU A 74 -7.99 -10.71 12.04
C LEU A 74 -8.16 -11.76 13.15
N GLN A 75 -9.08 -11.55 14.09
CA GLN A 75 -9.34 -12.53 15.16
C GLN A 75 -10.35 -13.58 14.74
N SER A 76 -11.41 -13.15 14.06
CA SER A 76 -12.50 -14.03 13.63
C SER A 76 -12.37 -14.50 12.18
N GLY A 77 -11.58 -13.82 11.35
CA GLY A 77 -11.54 -14.03 9.91
C GLY A 77 -12.80 -13.59 9.16
N ALA A 78 -13.72 -12.91 9.85
CA ALA A 78 -14.97 -12.45 9.26
C ALA A 78 -14.87 -11.02 8.71
N ASP A 79 -15.76 -10.70 7.78
CA ASP A 79 -15.91 -9.31 7.33
C ASP A 79 -16.45 -8.46 8.48
N PHE A 80 -16.03 -7.19 8.55
CA PHE A 80 -16.65 -6.22 9.45
C PHE A 80 -18.11 -5.97 9.07
N ASP A 81 -18.90 -5.47 10.01
CA ASP A 81 -20.28 -5.09 9.75
C ASP A 81 -20.35 -4.10 8.60
N ALA A 82 -21.23 -4.36 7.62
CA ALA A 82 -21.38 -3.50 6.45
C ALA A 82 -21.84 -2.07 6.80
N THR A 83 -22.42 -1.88 8.00
CA THR A 83 -22.82 -0.56 8.50
C THR A 83 -21.73 0.17 9.26
N ASP A 84 -20.56 -0.45 9.48
CA ASP A 84 -19.40 0.23 10.08
C ASP A 84 -18.93 1.35 9.13
N PRO A 85 -18.92 2.62 9.57
CA PRO A 85 -18.68 3.76 8.69
C PRO A 85 -17.25 3.83 8.16
N VAL A 86 -16.35 3.06 8.74
CA VAL A 86 -14.91 3.05 8.39
C VAL A 86 -14.49 1.68 7.87
N ARG A 87 -14.74 0.61 8.64
CA ARG A 87 -14.27 -0.74 8.33
C ARG A 87 -15.24 -1.52 7.45
N GLY A 88 -16.43 -0.99 7.23
CA GLY A 88 -17.41 -1.58 6.33
C GLY A 88 -16.88 -1.64 4.89
N ARG A 89 -17.44 -2.56 4.10
CA ARG A 89 -17.00 -2.80 2.72
C ARG A 89 -17.05 -1.55 1.84
N ASP A 90 -18.00 -0.66 2.11
CA ASP A 90 -18.27 0.51 1.27
C ASP A 90 -17.29 1.68 1.48
N THR A 91 -16.30 1.53 2.36
CA THR A 91 -15.25 2.54 2.54
C THR A 91 -14.00 2.17 1.75
N ILE A 92 -13.56 3.06 0.87
CA ILE A 92 -12.32 2.92 0.10
C ILE A 92 -11.21 3.65 0.84
N TYR A 93 -10.10 2.94 1.09
CA TYR A 93 -8.89 3.52 1.69
C TYR A 93 -7.88 3.81 0.60
N GLY A 94 -7.63 5.08 0.29
CA GLY A 94 -6.67 5.47 -0.75
C GLY A 94 -5.28 4.87 -0.57
N TRP A 95 -4.77 4.85 0.65
CA TRP A 95 -3.48 4.22 0.98
C TRP A 95 -3.44 2.73 0.65
N ILE A 96 -4.51 2.01 0.99
CA ILE A 96 -4.60 0.57 0.73
C ILE A 96 -4.63 0.31 -0.77
N GLN A 97 -5.37 1.13 -1.53
CA GLN A 97 -5.49 0.93 -2.97
C GLN A 97 -4.16 1.16 -3.68
N GLY A 98 -3.44 2.25 -3.37
CA GLY A 98 -2.13 2.52 -3.96
C GLY A 98 -1.09 1.45 -3.62
N ARG A 99 -0.98 1.08 -2.33
CA ARG A 99 -0.07 0.03 -1.88
C ARG A 99 -0.47 -1.35 -2.42
N GLY A 100 -1.76 -1.63 -2.46
CA GLY A 100 -2.28 -2.89 -3.00
C GLY A 100 -1.97 -3.04 -4.48
N LEU A 101 -2.10 -1.96 -5.25
CA LEU A 101 -1.79 -1.96 -6.67
C LEU A 101 -0.29 -2.22 -6.93
N GLU A 102 0.61 -1.58 -6.17
CA GLU A 102 2.04 -1.89 -6.22
C GLU A 102 2.33 -3.36 -5.86
N ALA A 103 1.65 -3.88 -4.85
CA ALA A 103 1.81 -5.27 -4.43
C ALA A 103 1.33 -6.26 -5.50
N LEU A 104 0.19 -5.98 -6.16
CA LEU A 104 -0.33 -6.80 -7.26
C LEU A 104 0.70 -6.89 -8.40
N ALA A 105 1.26 -5.76 -8.85
CA ALA A 105 2.30 -5.71 -9.86
C ALA A 105 3.54 -6.52 -9.45
N GLY A 106 4.01 -6.34 -8.21
CA GLY A 106 5.16 -7.06 -7.68
C GLY A 106 4.94 -8.58 -7.62
N HIS A 107 3.75 -9.00 -7.17
CA HIS A 107 3.39 -10.41 -7.10
C HIS A 107 3.14 -11.02 -8.49
N ALA A 108 2.56 -10.31 -9.43
CA ALA A 108 2.41 -10.76 -10.82
C ALA A 108 3.78 -11.03 -11.44
N HIS A 109 4.71 -10.10 -11.28
CA HIS A 109 6.08 -10.25 -11.78
C HIS A 109 6.83 -11.41 -11.11
N TRP A 110 6.66 -11.62 -9.79
CA TRP A 110 7.24 -12.75 -9.07
C TRP A 110 6.63 -14.07 -9.54
N SER A 111 5.30 -14.16 -9.63
CA SER A 111 4.60 -15.39 -10.01
C SER A 111 4.94 -15.83 -11.43
N GLU A 112 5.04 -14.91 -12.38
CA GLU A 112 5.41 -15.19 -13.78
C GLU A 112 6.77 -15.87 -13.90
N ARG A 113 7.71 -15.53 -13.02
CA ARG A 113 9.10 -16.06 -13.01
C ARG A 113 9.30 -17.29 -12.15
N SER A 114 8.29 -17.71 -11.39
CA SER A 114 8.40 -18.85 -10.51
C SER A 114 8.63 -20.13 -11.31
N PRO A 115 9.52 -21.02 -10.86
CA PRO A 115 9.65 -22.37 -11.42
C PRO A 115 8.41 -23.24 -11.13
N ASP A 116 7.64 -22.91 -10.08
CA ASP A 116 6.44 -23.65 -9.70
C ASP A 116 5.24 -23.28 -10.58
N ALA A 117 4.57 -24.31 -11.12
CA ALA A 117 3.42 -24.13 -12.00
C ALA A 117 2.18 -23.58 -11.28
N ARG A 118 2.01 -23.89 -9.98
CA ARG A 118 0.91 -23.38 -9.15
C ARG A 118 1.08 -21.88 -8.95
N THR A 119 2.30 -21.43 -8.65
CA THR A 119 2.63 -20.01 -8.52
C THR A 119 2.38 -19.27 -9.82
N ARG A 120 2.85 -19.78 -10.95
CA ARG A 120 2.60 -19.16 -12.26
C ARG A 120 1.13 -19.06 -12.62
N ALA A 121 0.29 -19.95 -12.14
CA ALA A 121 -1.16 -19.89 -12.39
C ALA A 121 -1.84 -18.67 -11.74
N LEU A 122 -1.20 -18.01 -10.77
CA LEU A 122 -1.72 -16.77 -10.16
C LEU A 122 -1.54 -15.54 -11.04
N THR A 123 -0.60 -15.56 -12.00
CA THR A 123 -0.20 -14.38 -12.77
C THR A 123 -1.39 -13.72 -13.49
N GLU A 124 -2.19 -14.49 -14.19
CA GLU A 124 -3.35 -13.96 -14.94
C GLU A 124 -4.42 -13.39 -14.00
N ARG A 125 -4.68 -14.03 -12.87
CA ARG A 125 -5.63 -13.53 -11.87
C ARG A 125 -5.14 -12.21 -11.25
N LEU A 126 -3.85 -12.13 -10.91
CA LEU A 126 -3.21 -10.93 -10.40
C LEU A 126 -3.31 -9.78 -11.41
N ARG A 127 -2.95 -9.99 -12.67
CA ARG A 127 -3.04 -8.96 -13.72
C ARG A 127 -4.47 -8.57 -14.03
N SER A 128 -5.42 -9.48 -13.96
CA SER A 128 -6.85 -9.16 -14.12
C SER A 128 -7.33 -8.22 -13.02
N MET A 129 -7.03 -8.52 -11.76
CA MET A 129 -7.35 -7.66 -10.64
C MET A 129 -6.61 -6.31 -10.73
N GLU A 130 -5.32 -6.34 -11.04
CA GLU A 130 -4.47 -5.17 -11.21
C GLU A 130 -5.04 -4.17 -12.23
N SER A 131 -5.45 -4.67 -13.40
CA SER A 131 -6.07 -3.83 -14.44
C SER A 131 -7.34 -3.14 -13.96
N VAL A 132 -8.21 -3.86 -13.26
CA VAL A 132 -9.47 -3.30 -12.74
C VAL A 132 -9.21 -2.25 -11.66
N VAL A 133 -8.29 -2.54 -10.72
CA VAL A 133 -7.94 -1.61 -9.63
C VAL A 133 -7.25 -0.36 -10.19
N LEU A 134 -6.36 -0.51 -11.19
CA LEU A 134 -5.70 0.60 -11.88
C LEU A 134 -6.71 1.57 -12.50
N ASP A 135 -7.67 1.05 -13.26
CA ASP A 135 -8.69 1.87 -13.91
C ASP A 135 -9.59 2.57 -12.87
N SER A 136 -9.96 1.86 -11.81
CA SER A 136 -10.78 2.40 -10.72
C SER A 136 -10.05 3.52 -9.97
N LEU A 137 -8.77 3.36 -9.70
CA LEU A 137 -7.95 4.38 -9.03
C LEU A 137 -7.81 5.65 -9.88
N ARG A 138 -7.63 5.49 -11.21
CA ARG A 138 -7.58 6.61 -12.15
C ARG A 138 -8.92 7.36 -12.19
N GLN A 139 -10.04 6.64 -12.16
CA GLN A 139 -11.36 7.25 -12.10
C GLN A 139 -11.58 8.04 -10.82
N LEU A 140 -11.21 7.48 -9.65
CA LEU A 140 -11.27 8.18 -8.36
C LEU A 140 -10.44 9.48 -8.38
N ARG A 141 -9.20 9.40 -8.85
CA ARG A 141 -8.33 10.56 -8.97
C ARG A 141 -8.92 11.64 -9.87
N SER A 142 -9.47 11.25 -11.01
CA SER A 142 -10.10 12.20 -11.95
C SER A 142 -11.36 12.85 -11.39
N ALA A 143 -12.14 12.11 -10.60
CA ALA A 143 -13.36 12.64 -9.96
C ALA A 143 -13.05 13.59 -8.80
N ASN A 144 -11.83 13.55 -8.26
CA ASN A 144 -11.39 14.30 -7.08
C ASN A 144 -10.30 15.33 -7.40
N GLU A 145 -10.44 16.05 -8.51
CA GLU A 145 -9.56 17.17 -8.91
C GLU A 145 -8.06 16.80 -8.95
N GLY A 146 -7.75 15.54 -9.25
CA GLY A 146 -6.38 15.06 -9.37
C GLY A 146 -5.80 14.42 -8.11
N HIS A 147 -6.58 14.29 -7.04
CA HIS A 147 -6.15 13.75 -5.76
C HIS A 147 -6.83 12.42 -5.40
N LEU A 148 -6.17 11.66 -4.52
CA LEU A 148 -6.77 10.57 -3.76
C LEU A 148 -6.83 10.97 -2.29
N PHE A 149 -7.79 10.42 -1.57
CA PHE A 149 -8.01 10.72 -0.16
C PHE A 149 -7.98 9.46 0.70
N PHE A 150 -7.69 9.64 1.99
CA PHE A 150 -7.60 8.53 2.93
C PHE A 150 -8.88 7.71 2.97
N PHE A 151 -10.04 8.36 3.14
CA PHE A 151 -11.35 7.74 3.03
C PHE A 151 -12.12 8.28 1.84
N MET A 152 -12.68 7.37 1.06
CA MET A 152 -13.61 7.67 -0.04
C MET A 152 -14.78 6.69 0.02
N SER A 153 -15.96 7.17 -0.35
CA SER A 153 -17.15 6.34 -0.52
C SER A 153 -17.10 5.57 -1.84
N PRO A 154 -17.95 4.56 -2.08
CA PRO A 154 -17.94 3.75 -3.30
C PRO A 154 -18.20 4.54 -4.58
N ASP A 155 -18.89 5.68 -4.50
CA ASP A 155 -19.09 6.64 -5.59
C ASP A 155 -17.89 7.57 -5.81
N GLY A 156 -16.85 7.41 -5.00
CA GLY A 156 -15.58 8.13 -5.11
C GLY A 156 -15.50 9.42 -4.28
N GLY A 157 -16.58 9.85 -3.64
CA GLY A 157 -16.60 11.07 -2.83
C GLY A 157 -15.70 10.95 -1.58
N PRO A 158 -14.75 11.88 -1.35
CA PRO A 158 -13.94 11.85 -0.14
C PRO A 158 -14.73 12.31 1.10
N PHE A 159 -14.37 11.77 2.26
CA PHE A 159 -14.98 12.13 3.53
C PHE A 159 -13.99 12.08 4.71
N VAL A 160 -14.36 12.73 5.79
CA VAL A 160 -13.72 12.61 7.11
C VAL A 160 -14.71 12.09 8.14
N LEU A 161 -14.21 11.58 9.25
CA LEU A 161 -15.05 11.26 10.40
C LEU A 161 -15.26 12.52 11.27
N ALA A 162 -16.50 12.88 11.49
CA ALA A 162 -16.87 13.88 12.49
C ALA A 162 -16.67 13.32 13.91
N GLU A 163 -16.71 14.19 14.93
CA GLU A 163 -16.53 13.79 16.34
C GLU A 163 -17.55 12.76 16.82
N ASP A 164 -18.75 12.73 16.24
CA ASP A 164 -19.79 11.75 16.52
C ASP A 164 -19.62 10.43 15.73
N GLY A 165 -18.54 10.32 14.92
CA GLY A 165 -18.26 9.16 14.08
C GLY A 165 -19.03 9.13 12.76
N ALA A 166 -19.85 10.13 12.47
CA ALA A 166 -20.54 10.23 11.18
C ALA A 166 -19.58 10.62 10.06
N GLN A 167 -19.86 10.17 8.83
CA GLN A 167 -19.13 10.59 7.65
C GLN A 167 -19.53 12.03 7.27
N ALA A 168 -18.54 12.92 7.17
CA ALA A 168 -18.69 14.28 6.67
C ALA A 168 -17.98 14.42 5.33
N ALA A 169 -18.72 14.74 4.26
CA ALA A 169 -18.16 14.86 2.92
C ALA A 169 -17.10 15.97 2.87
N LEU A 170 -16.00 15.70 2.17
CA LEU A 170 -15.01 16.69 1.77
C LEU A 170 -15.32 17.17 0.34
N ALA A 171 -15.08 18.45 0.07
CA ALA A 171 -15.10 18.97 -1.29
C ALA A 171 -13.65 18.93 -1.82
N PRO A 172 -13.39 18.21 -2.92
CA PRO A 172 -12.08 18.27 -3.58
C PRO A 172 -11.76 19.69 -4.01
N ASP A 173 -10.49 20.09 -3.85
CA ASP A 173 -9.96 21.39 -4.24
C ASP A 173 -8.65 21.16 -4.99
N PRO A 174 -8.46 21.70 -6.22
CA PRO A 174 -7.21 21.60 -6.96
C PRO A 174 -5.97 22.17 -6.23
N GLU A 175 -6.18 23.04 -5.26
CA GLU A 175 -5.12 23.61 -4.40
C GLU A 175 -4.83 22.75 -3.17
N THR A 176 -5.52 21.60 -3.02
CA THR A 176 -5.26 20.66 -1.93
C THR A 176 -3.82 20.16 -1.99
N PRO A 177 -3.03 20.23 -0.91
CA PRO A 177 -1.69 19.67 -0.89
C PRO A 177 -1.70 18.18 -1.13
N SER A 178 -0.67 17.63 -1.81
CA SER A 178 -0.48 16.21 -1.92
C SER A 178 -0.45 15.52 -0.56
N GLY A 179 -1.08 14.35 -0.46
CA GLY A 179 -1.14 13.53 0.75
C GLY A 179 -0.50 12.15 0.57
N TYR A 180 -0.52 11.35 1.63
CA TYR A 180 -0.05 9.97 1.54
C TYR A 180 -0.87 9.13 0.55
N SER A 181 -2.16 9.42 0.38
CA SER A 181 -2.98 8.74 -0.62
C SER A 181 -2.47 9.00 -2.04
N ASP A 182 -2.06 10.23 -2.34
CA ASP A 182 -1.43 10.59 -3.61
C ASP A 182 -0.07 9.91 -3.78
N LEU A 183 0.72 9.88 -2.71
CA LEU A 183 2.04 9.25 -2.71
C LEU A 183 1.93 7.76 -3.03
N PHE A 184 1.09 7.02 -2.31
CA PHE A 184 0.89 5.60 -2.57
C PHE A 184 0.18 5.33 -3.89
N GLY A 185 -0.79 6.19 -4.24
CA GLY A 185 -1.54 6.10 -5.50
C GLY A 185 -0.65 6.25 -6.72
N SER A 186 0.18 7.29 -6.76
CA SER A 186 1.11 7.54 -7.88
C SER A 186 2.12 6.40 -8.07
N LYS A 187 2.69 5.90 -6.96
CA LYS A 187 3.61 4.77 -6.95
C LYS A 187 2.95 3.49 -7.43
N GLY A 188 1.74 3.18 -6.92
CA GLY A 188 0.99 2.00 -7.31
C GLY A 188 0.59 2.02 -8.79
N LEU A 189 0.09 3.16 -9.28
CA LEU A 189 -0.23 3.35 -10.70
C LEU A 189 0.99 3.17 -11.61
N PHE A 190 2.15 3.71 -11.19
CA PHE A 190 3.39 3.54 -11.95
C PHE A 190 3.80 2.07 -12.05
N ALA A 191 3.77 1.34 -10.91
CA ALA A 191 4.12 -0.08 -10.87
C ALA A 191 3.22 -0.91 -11.79
N ALA A 192 1.90 -0.73 -11.66
CA ALA A 192 0.91 -1.47 -12.42
C ALA A 192 0.92 -1.13 -13.92
N ALA A 193 1.00 0.16 -14.26
CA ALA A 193 1.08 0.55 -15.67
C ALA A 193 2.29 -0.05 -16.38
N ARG A 194 3.39 -0.20 -15.65
CA ARG A 194 4.61 -0.83 -16.14
C ARG A 194 4.46 -2.35 -16.31
N ASP A 195 3.91 -3.07 -15.32
CA ASP A 195 3.69 -4.52 -15.41
C ASP A 195 2.70 -4.86 -16.53
N LEU A 196 1.64 -4.07 -16.67
CA LEU A 196 0.62 -4.24 -17.71
C LEU A 196 1.05 -3.72 -19.11
N GLY A 197 2.22 -3.08 -19.24
CA GLY A 197 2.71 -2.54 -20.51
C GLY A 197 1.89 -1.37 -21.06
N LEU A 198 1.47 -0.44 -20.20
CA LEU A 198 0.61 0.72 -20.52
C LEU A 198 1.41 2.03 -20.50
N PRO A 199 2.21 2.35 -21.55
CA PRO A 199 3.21 3.42 -21.50
C PRO A 199 2.62 4.82 -21.31
N GLN A 200 1.38 5.10 -21.75
CA GLN A 200 0.74 6.38 -21.51
C GLN A 200 0.38 6.57 -20.03
N ILE A 201 -0.15 5.52 -19.39
CA ILE A 201 -0.50 5.56 -17.96
C ILE A 201 0.77 5.57 -17.12
N GLU A 202 1.82 4.86 -17.52
CA GLU A 202 3.14 4.94 -16.86
C GLU A 202 3.68 6.37 -16.88
N ALA A 203 3.57 7.08 -18.00
CA ALA A 203 4.00 8.48 -18.11
C ALA A 203 3.17 9.42 -17.22
N GLU A 204 1.84 9.24 -17.19
CA GLU A 204 0.96 9.99 -16.27
C GLU A 204 1.31 9.77 -14.79
N ALA A 205 1.52 8.51 -14.40
CA ALA A 205 1.87 8.15 -13.03
C ALA A 205 3.26 8.68 -12.64
N ARG A 206 4.22 8.67 -13.57
CA ARG A 206 5.56 9.26 -13.39
C ARG A 206 5.48 10.78 -13.16
N ALA A 207 4.67 11.49 -13.93
CA ALA A 207 4.47 12.91 -13.73
C ALA A 207 3.85 13.20 -12.35
N TRP A 208 2.88 12.40 -11.93
CA TRP A 208 2.27 12.51 -10.61
C TRP A 208 3.26 12.19 -9.47
N MET A 209 4.09 11.15 -9.59
CA MET A 209 5.16 10.88 -8.63
C MET A 209 6.14 12.05 -8.50
N THR A 210 6.45 12.75 -9.60
CA THR A 210 7.30 13.93 -9.60
C THR A 210 6.63 15.09 -8.88
N GLU A 211 5.36 15.36 -9.14
CA GLU A 211 4.56 16.38 -8.46
C GLU A 211 4.52 16.15 -6.94
N VAL A 212 4.19 14.94 -6.50
CA VAL A 212 4.22 14.56 -5.07
C VAL A 212 5.62 14.77 -4.46
N SER A 213 6.68 14.43 -5.20
CA SER A 213 8.06 14.64 -4.71
C SER A 213 8.40 16.13 -4.53
N GLU A 214 7.98 16.97 -5.46
CA GLU A 214 8.21 18.43 -5.36
C GLU A 214 7.38 19.04 -4.21
N ASP A 215 6.15 18.56 -3.99
CA ASP A 215 5.31 18.98 -2.85
C ASP A 215 5.97 18.60 -1.51
N ILE A 216 6.52 17.40 -1.39
CA ILE A 216 7.27 16.96 -0.20
C ILE A 216 8.46 17.89 0.05
N LEU A 217 9.27 18.17 -0.97
CA LEU A 217 10.46 19.03 -0.86
C LEU A 217 10.08 20.52 -0.58
N ALA A 218 8.97 20.99 -1.14
CA ALA A 218 8.45 22.33 -0.91
C ALA A 218 7.74 22.48 0.44
N ARG A 219 7.57 21.38 1.20
CA ARG A 219 6.75 21.34 2.42
C ARG A 219 5.28 21.70 2.19
N HIS A 220 4.80 21.44 1.01
CA HIS A 220 3.39 21.53 0.60
C HIS A 220 2.72 20.15 0.64
N PHE A 221 3.22 19.25 1.45
CA PHE A 221 2.70 17.89 1.66
C PHE A 221 2.08 17.81 3.06
N THR A 222 0.91 17.20 3.15
CA THR A 222 0.21 16.99 4.41
C THR A 222 -0.18 15.53 4.59
N SER A 223 -0.28 15.08 5.85
CA SER A 223 -0.88 13.78 6.12
C SER A 223 -2.39 13.88 5.95
N ASP A 224 -2.94 13.10 5.03
CA ASP A 224 -4.37 12.91 4.86
C ASP A 224 -4.93 11.78 5.75
N GLN A 225 -4.07 11.17 6.60
CA GLN A 225 -4.46 10.12 7.52
C GLN A 225 -5.54 10.59 8.47
N GLN A 226 -6.63 9.83 8.51
CA GLN A 226 -7.72 10.06 9.43
C GLN A 226 -7.63 9.09 10.62
N PRO A 227 -8.02 9.50 11.83
CA PRO A 227 -8.14 8.57 12.94
C PRO A 227 -9.25 7.55 12.66
N LEU A 228 -9.00 6.28 12.97
CA LEU A 228 -10.04 5.26 12.94
C LEU A 228 -11.02 5.38 14.13
N ASP A 229 -10.56 6.07 15.16
CA ASP A 229 -11.33 6.46 16.36
C ASP A 229 -11.25 7.98 16.49
N PRO A 230 -12.35 8.71 16.20
CA PRO A 230 -12.37 10.17 16.28
C PRO A 230 -12.18 10.70 17.71
N THR A 231 -12.36 9.85 18.75
CA THR A 231 -12.12 10.23 20.15
C THR A 231 -10.62 10.20 20.51
N ASN A 232 -9.78 9.65 19.64
CA ASN A 232 -8.33 9.58 19.80
C ASN A 232 -7.62 10.08 18.51
N PRO A 233 -7.72 11.38 18.21
CA PRO A 233 -7.16 11.94 16.98
C PRO A 233 -5.63 11.87 17.00
N ILE A 234 -5.06 11.75 15.80
CA ILE A 234 -3.62 11.88 15.60
C ILE A 234 -3.30 13.37 15.52
N GLU A 235 -2.61 13.91 16.54
CA GLU A 235 -2.22 15.30 16.56
C GLU A 235 -0.81 15.52 16.02
N ALA A 236 -0.66 16.52 15.14
CA ALA A 236 0.64 17.00 14.73
C ALA A 236 1.30 17.78 15.89
N LEU A 237 2.50 17.37 16.29
CA LEU A 237 3.24 18.08 17.33
C LEU A 237 3.99 19.28 16.72
N PRO A 238 3.78 20.50 17.23
CA PRO A 238 4.47 21.68 16.73
C PRO A 238 6.00 21.53 16.77
N GLY A 239 6.66 21.93 15.68
CA GLY A 239 8.12 21.87 15.56
C GLY A 239 8.70 20.48 15.29
N ARG A 240 7.84 19.48 15.06
CA ARG A 240 8.26 18.16 14.60
C ARG A 240 7.89 17.99 13.14
N TYR A 241 8.83 17.46 12.37
CA TYR A 241 8.62 17.13 10.97
C TYR A 241 8.66 15.60 10.83
N GLY A 242 7.63 15.03 10.21
CA GLY A 242 7.61 13.60 9.94
C GLY A 242 8.56 13.25 8.79
N HIS A 243 9.42 12.25 8.98
CA HIS A 243 10.28 11.76 7.90
C HIS A 243 9.55 10.77 6.95
N GLY A 244 8.36 10.30 7.34
CA GLY A 244 7.64 9.22 6.64
C GLY A 244 7.41 9.48 5.15
N ALA A 245 7.04 10.71 4.77
CA ALA A 245 6.83 11.05 3.37
C ALA A 245 8.12 10.93 2.55
N TYR A 246 9.24 11.40 3.08
CA TYR A 246 10.56 11.31 2.42
C TYR A 246 10.98 9.85 2.24
N MET A 247 10.91 9.05 3.30
CA MET A 247 11.26 7.63 3.30
C MET A 247 10.43 6.84 2.28
N ILE A 248 9.11 7.06 2.25
CA ILE A 248 8.20 6.33 1.36
C ILE A 248 8.44 6.76 -0.10
N GLN A 249 8.63 8.07 -0.34
CA GLN A 249 8.90 8.60 -1.67
C GLN A 249 10.26 8.16 -2.22
N LEU A 250 11.26 7.95 -1.37
CA LEU A 250 12.51 7.29 -1.79
C LEU A 250 12.25 5.91 -2.40
N GLY A 251 11.29 5.15 -1.85
CA GLY A 251 10.85 3.89 -2.45
C GLY A 251 10.22 4.06 -3.85
N ALA A 252 9.48 5.15 -4.08
CA ALA A 252 8.94 5.48 -5.39
C ALA A 252 10.06 5.86 -6.38
N CYS A 253 11.02 6.67 -5.95
CA CYS A 253 12.19 7.01 -6.75
C CYS A 253 13.04 5.79 -7.11
N ALA A 254 13.24 4.86 -6.15
CA ALA A 254 13.93 3.60 -6.40
C ALA A 254 13.22 2.74 -7.46
N LEU A 255 11.88 2.68 -7.40
CA LEU A 255 11.08 1.99 -8.41
C LEU A 255 11.27 2.62 -9.81
N GLY A 256 11.23 3.96 -9.92
CA GLY A 256 11.53 4.68 -11.15
C GLY A 256 12.95 4.43 -11.66
N ALA A 257 13.94 4.44 -10.77
CA ALA A 257 15.32 4.16 -11.09
C ALA A 257 15.53 2.76 -11.68
N THR A 258 14.84 1.73 -11.13
CA THR A 258 14.85 0.37 -11.69
C THR A 258 14.23 0.31 -13.09
N ALA A 259 13.37 1.28 -13.42
CA ALA A 259 12.80 1.48 -14.75
C ALA A 259 13.73 2.22 -15.73
N GLY A 260 14.94 2.62 -15.27
CA GLY A 260 15.89 3.39 -16.06
C GLY A 260 15.60 4.90 -16.09
N ASP A 261 14.76 5.40 -15.19
CA ASP A 261 14.44 6.81 -15.07
C ASP A 261 15.53 7.58 -14.32
N THR A 262 16.32 8.35 -15.05
CA THR A 262 17.37 9.20 -14.47
C THR A 262 16.79 10.36 -13.66
N GLY A 263 15.61 10.88 -14.00
CA GLY A 263 14.93 11.91 -13.22
C GLY A 263 14.50 11.40 -11.85
N ALA A 264 14.07 10.13 -11.76
CA ALA A 264 13.77 9.49 -10.47
C ALA A 264 15.05 9.32 -9.61
N VAL A 265 16.20 9.03 -10.22
CA VAL A 265 17.49 8.99 -9.51
C VAL A 265 17.83 10.36 -8.94
N ASP A 266 17.77 11.41 -9.75
CA ASP A 266 18.10 12.78 -9.32
C ASP A 266 17.14 13.25 -8.21
N MET A 267 15.84 12.95 -8.33
CA MET A 267 14.85 13.24 -7.31
C MET A 267 15.13 12.48 -6.01
N GLY A 268 15.45 11.19 -6.09
CA GLY A 268 15.80 10.37 -4.94
C GLY A 268 17.02 10.92 -4.20
N LEU A 269 18.04 11.37 -4.92
CA LEU A 269 19.22 12.01 -4.31
C LEU A 269 18.87 13.31 -3.57
N ARG A 270 17.99 14.16 -4.13
CA ARG A 270 17.50 15.38 -3.47
C ARG A 270 16.72 15.06 -2.17
N LEU A 271 15.84 14.05 -2.20
CA LEU A 271 15.10 13.59 -1.03
C LEU A 271 16.03 13.03 0.05
N MET A 272 17.02 12.22 -0.32
CA MET A 272 18.04 11.69 0.60
C MET A 272 18.87 12.80 1.24
N GLU A 273 19.31 13.77 0.46
CA GLU A 273 20.08 14.91 0.97
C GLU A 273 19.26 15.70 2.00
N TYR A 274 17.99 15.94 1.71
CA TYR A 274 17.08 16.59 2.65
C TYR A 274 16.87 15.75 3.92
N GLU A 275 16.60 14.45 3.78
CA GLU A 275 16.37 13.54 4.90
C GLU A 275 17.58 13.46 5.84
N ILE A 276 18.77 13.23 5.29
CA ILE A 276 20.01 13.21 6.06
C ILE A 276 20.27 14.58 6.71
N GLY A 277 20.06 15.67 5.99
CA GLY A 277 20.28 17.02 6.51
C GLY A 277 19.31 17.46 7.60
N THR A 278 18.12 16.90 7.65
CA THR A 278 17.03 17.32 8.54
C THR A 278 16.79 16.34 9.69
N HIS A 279 16.80 15.04 9.41
CA HIS A 279 16.38 14.00 10.35
C HIS A 279 17.56 13.25 10.97
N ALA A 280 18.66 13.04 10.25
CA ALA A 280 19.82 12.39 10.82
C ALA A 280 20.59 13.32 11.78
N ASN A 281 21.05 12.77 12.91
CA ASN A 281 21.86 13.50 13.90
C ASN A 281 23.32 13.66 13.43
N MET A 282 23.52 14.26 12.28
CA MET A 282 24.84 14.48 11.73
C MET A 282 25.62 15.51 12.57
N GLY A 283 26.81 15.11 13.02
CA GLY A 283 27.67 15.96 13.86
C GLY A 283 27.21 16.08 15.31
N GLY A 284 26.40 15.14 15.82
CA GLY A 284 26.00 15.06 17.23
C GLY A 284 25.20 16.26 17.73
N ARG A 285 24.36 16.85 16.86
CA ARG A 285 23.59 18.07 17.17
C ARG A 285 22.53 17.88 18.24
N VAL A 286 22.04 16.66 18.42
CA VAL A 286 20.98 16.34 19.38
C VAL A 286 21.59 15.61 20.59
N ALA A 287 21.51 16.24 21.76
CA ALA A 287 22.03 15.65 23.00
C ALA A 287 21.30 14.35 23.36
N GLY A 288 22.07 13.33 23.71
CA GLY A 288 21.55 12.01 24.10
C GLY A 288 21.35 11.03 22.93
N PHE A 289 21.69 11.42 21.72
CA PHE A 289 21.70 10.55 20.55
C PHE A 289 23.14 10.48 19.98
N GLU A 290 23.48 9.35 19.36
CA GLU A 290 24.77 9.22 18.70
C GLU A 290 24.78 9.91 17.33
N GLU A 291 25.98 10.22 16.83
CA GLU A 291 26.12 10.77 15.49
C GLU A 291 25.66 9.73 14.45
N GLY A 292 24.74 10.14 13.57
CA GLY A 292 24.14 9.28 12.56
C GLY A 292 22.81 8.64 12.95
N ASP A 293 22.35 8.80 14.19
CA ASP A 293 20.99 8.39 14.60
C ASP A 293 19.94 9.22 13.85
N PHE A 294 18.77 8.57 13.58
CA PHE A 294 17.59 9.19 12.97
C PHE A 294 16.54 9.58 14.01
#